data_536471a58bb6a1f6b2951ab1f89e5da3
#
_entry.id   536471a58bb6a1f6b2951ab1f89e5da3
#
_cell.length_a   1.000
_cell.length_b   1.000
_cell.length_c   1.000
_cell.angle_alpha   90.00
_cell.angle_beta   90.00
_cell.angle_gamma   90.00
#
_symmetry.space_group_name_H-M   'P 1'
#
loop_
_entity.id
_entity.type
_entity.pdbx_description
1 polymer ?
#
loop_
_entity_poly.entity_id
_entity_poly.type
_entity_poly.pdbx_seq_one_letter_code
_entity_poly.pdbx_strand_id
1 'polypeptide(L)'
;MISVVIPTYKEPVALDLCLKSAIEGQYNKNQIIVVVDGFYDLNKEVLEKYKNNIDVLNIEENVGMIRAMNLGHYNASNNLVFHVQDDNVFPKDWDINLESSYKPNSVVTANQIEPTPSMFKQFIIQNLGRDVKTFDIKGFWDFEKSIAKNTVDECGSTFPFLIGKSDYLKVGGFDENYPGPWVVDWEFFMKCKLSGLKMLRTYKSNFYHFVSLGTRTPEKVEENKIKEQNCFEYFAYKWGSYPKHNPHNNEKSL
;
A
#
# COMPACT_ATOMS: atom_id res chain seq x y z
N MET A 1 12.44 -11.74 -7.30
CA MET A 1 12.20 -10.35 -7.82
C MET A 1 10.73 -10.01 -7.71
N ILE A 2 10.44 -8.77 -7.40
CA ILE A 2 9.10 -8.23 -7.08
C ILE A 2 8.76 -7.14 -8.11
N SER A 3 7.50 -7.02 -8.49
CA SER A 3 6.96 -5.82 -9.14
C SER A 3 6.31 -4.95 -8.08
N VAL A 4 6.79 -3.73 -7.90
CA VAL A 4 6.23 -2.74 -6.97
C VAL A 4 5.22 -1.89 -7.71
N VAL A 5 4.02 -1.72 -7.18
CA VAL A 5 2.96 -0.87 -7.75
C VAL A 5 2.73 0.31 -6.83
N ILE A 6 2.98 1.51 -7.36
CA ILE A 6 2.86 2.79 -6.65
C ILE A 6 1.84 3.67 -7.41
N PRO A 7 0.57 3.70 -7.01
CA PRO A 7 -0.36 4.69 -7.52
C PRO A 7 0.00 6.08 -6.98
N THR A 8 -0.09 7.10 -7.81
CA THR A 8 0.12 8.50 -7.43
C THR A 8 -0.89 9.42 -8.09
N TYR A 9 -1.18 10.54 -7.44
CA TYR A 9 -2.16 11.50 -7.91
C TYR A 9 -1.58 12.92 -7.96
N LYS A 10 -1.53 13.64 -6.85
CA LYS A 10 -1.13 15.06 -6.75
C LYS A 10 0.00 15.31 -5.75
N GLU A 11 0.76 14.29 -5.39
CA GLU A 11 1.74 14.36 -4.30
C GLU A 11 3.19 14.11 -4.80
N PRO A 12 3.73 14.97 -5.72
CA PRO A 12 5.04 14.73 -6.32
C PRO A 12 6.18 14.70 -5.29
N VAL A 13 6.05 15.41 -4.17
CA VAL A 13 7.08 15.43 -3.13
C VAL A 13 7.11 14.11 -2.36
N ALA A 14 5.93 13.56 -2.07
CA ALA A 14 5.83 12.25 -1.42
C ALA A 14 6.31 11.14 -2.38
N LEU A 15 5.91 11.20 -3.64
CA LEU A 15 6.37 10.29 -4.68
C LEU A 15 7.91 10.31 -4.82
N ASP A 16 8.55 11.49 -4.78
CA ASP A 16 10.02 11.59 -4.86
C ASP A 16 10.71 10.86 -3.71
N LEU A 17 10.23 11.05 -2.48
CA LEU A 17 10.77 10.37 -1.30
C LEU A 17 10.50 8.85 -1.34
N CYS A 18 9.30 8.46 -1.74
CA CYS A 18 8.89 7.07 -1.91
C CYS A 18 9.82 6.35 -2.92
N LEU A 19 9.97 6.90 -4.13
CA LEU A 19 10.84 6.34 -5.16
C LEU A 19 12.31 6.31 -4.76
N LYS A 20 12.81 7.41 -4.16
CA LYS A 20 14.17 7.45 -3.63
C LYS A 20 14.42 6.31 -2.66
N SER A 21 13.57 6.15 -1.66
CA SER A 21 13.72 5.11 -0.65
C SER A 21 13.56 3.70 -1.22
N ALA A 22 12.63 3.50 -2.16
CA ALA A 22 12.43 2.22 -2.84
C ALA A 22 13.69 1.79 -3.63
N ILE A 23 14.24 2.70 -4.43
CA ILE A 23 15.40 2.45 -5.28
C ILE A 23 16.68 2.29 -4.47
N GLU A 24 16.93 3.17 -3.50
CA GLU A 24 18.13 3.11 -2.67
C GLU A 24 18.06 2.02 -1.59
N GLY A 25 16.85 1.57 -1.22
CA GLY A 25 16.60 0.56 -0.20
C GLY A 25 16.59 -0.87 -0.70
N GLN A 26 16.42 -1.12 -2.01
CA GLN A 26 16.34 -2.47 -2.56
C GLN A 26 17.71 -3.15 -2.63
N TYR A 27 17.71 -4.46 -2.42
CA TYR A 27 18.89 -5.31 -2.62
C TYR A 27 19.01 -5.77 -4.08
N ASN A 28 17.90 -6.25 -4.67
CA ASN A 28 17.82 -6.65 -6.07
C ASN A 28 17.27 -5.50 -6.92
N LYS A 29 17.53 -5.52 -8.24
CA LYS A 29 16.85 -4.62 -9.16
C LYS A 29 15.44 -5.13 -9.43
N ASN A 30 14.45 -4.54 -8.76
CA ASN A 30 13.04 -4.85 -8.91
C ASN A 30 12.37 -3.99 -9.99
N GLN A 31 11.23 -4.44 -10.51
CA GLN A 31 10.37 -3.60 -11.33
C GLN A 31 9.61 -2.62 -10.44
N ILE A 32 9.65 -1.33 -10.75
CA ILE A 32 8.85 -0.30 -10.04
C ILE A 32 7.90 0.33 -11.06
N ILE A 33 6.61 0.14 -10.86
CA ILE A 33 5.54 0.66 -11.71
C ILE A 33 4.87 1.82 -10.99
N VAL A 34 5.01 3.02 -11.56
CA VAL A 34 4.30 4.21 -11.09
C VAL A 34 3.05 4.39 -11.92
N VAL A 35 1.88 4.35 -11.30
CA VAL A 35 0.60 4.60 -11.97
C VAL A 35 0.15 6.00 -11.66
N VAL A 36 0.24 6.89 -12.65
CA VAL A 36 -0.17 8.29 -12.53
C VAL A 36 -1.66 8.39 -12.84
N ASP A 37 -2.47 8.69 -11.83
CA ASP A 37 -3.93 8.76 -11.94
C ASP A 37 -4.39 10.20 -12.23
N GLY A 38 -4.12 10.67 -13.46
CA GLY A 38 -4.27 12.08 -13.85
C GLY A 38 -3.13 12.97 -13.35
N PHE A 39 -3.12 14.22 -13.77
CA PHE A 39 -2.14 15.23 -13.34
C PHE A 39 -0.67 14.84 -13.60
N TYR A 40 -0.41 14.24 -14.77
CA TYR A 40 0.94 13.86 -15.17
C TYR A 40 1.95 15.00 -15.06
N ASP A 41 1.57 16.21 -15.49
CA ASP A 41 2.47 17.37 -15.49
C ASP A 41 2.95 17.77 -14.10
N LEU A 42 2.17 17.53 -13.03
CA LEU A 42 2.59 17.78 -11.66
C LEU A 42 3.68 16.80 -11.21
N ASN A 43 3.66 15.57 -11.72
CA ASN A 43 4.60 14.53 -11.35
C ASN A 43 5.80 14.42 -12.31
N LYS A 44 5.76 15.13 -13.45
CA LYS A 44 6.71 15.00 -14.57
C LYS A 44 8.18 15.12 -14.16
N GLU A 45 8.52 16.10 -13.33
CA GLU A 45 9.91 16.30 -12.89
C GLU A 45 10.43 15.08 -12.12
N VAL A 46 9.62 14.54 -11.21
CA VAL A 46 9.95 13.35 -10.43
C VAL A 46 10.06 12.11 -11.33
N LEU A 47 9.12 11.93 -12.25
CA LEU A 47 9.11 10.80 -13.18
C LEU A 47 10.36 10.83 -14.09
N GLU A 48 10.73 11.99 -14.63
CA GLU A 48 11.94 12.15 -15.43
C GLU A 48 13.23 11.90 -14.63
N LYS A 49 13.28 12.32 -13.36
CA LYS A 49 14.40 12.06 -12.45
C LYS A 49 14.69 10.55 -12.30
N TYR A 50 13.65 9.73 -12.26
CA TYR A 50 13.77 8.26 -12.04
C TYR A 50 13.49 7.41 -13.28
N LYS A 51 13.38 7.98 -14.48
CA LYS A 51 12.97 7.29 -15.72
C LYS A 51 13.74 6.02 -16.07
N ASN A 52 14.98 5.88 -15.62
CA ASN A 52 15.79 4.67 -15.85
C ASN A 52 15.54 3.55 -14.83
N ASN A 53 14.72 3.81 -13.82
CA ASN A 53 14.46 2.92 -12.71
C ASN A 53 12.98 2.51 -12.58
N ILE A 54 12.08 3.19 -13.29
CA ILE A 54 10.64 3.01 -13.16
C ILE A 54 9.97 2.77 -14.51
N ASP A 55 8.86 2.04 -14.49
CA ASP A 55 7.89 1.97 -15.57
C ASP A 55 6.74 2.92 -15.22
N VAL A 56 6.33 3.79 -16.15
CA VAL A 56 5.24 4.75 -15.92
C VAL A 56 4.01 4.33 -16.71
N LEU A 57 2.89 4.17 -16.00
CA LEU A 57 1.55 4.01 -16.57
C LEU A 57 0.80 5.33 -16.35
N ASN A 58 0.59 6.08 -17.41
CA ASN A 58 -0.15 7.35 -17.35
C ASN A 58 -1.63 7.13 -17.69
N ILE A 59 -2.51 7.53 -16.78
CA ILE A 59 -3.95 7.64 -16.98
C ILE A 59 -4.23 9.13 -17.18
N GLU A 60 -4.77 9.51 -18.33
CA GLU A 60 -4.94 10.92 -18.71
C GLU A 60 -5.91 11.65 -17.76
N GLU A 61 -7.01 11.00 -17.40
CA GLU A 61 -8.01 11.54 -16.48
C GLU A 61 -8.04 10.74 -15.18
N ASN A 62 -8.29 11.42 -14.06
CA ASN A 62 -8.41 10.74 -12.76
C ASN A 62 -9.57 9.72 -12.78
N VAL A 63 -9.23 8.45 -12.65
CA VAL A 63 -10.19 7.32 -12.59
C VAL A 63 -10.36 6.76 -11.18
N GLY A 64 -9.57 7.27 -10.22
CA GLY A 64 -9.58 6.89 -8.83
C GLY A 64 -8.57 5.79 -8.48
N MET A 65 -8.12 5.82 -7.23
CA MET A 65 -7.05 4.98 -6.69
C MET A 65 -7.26 3.49 -6.99
N ILE A 66 -8.49 2.99 -6.90
CA ILE A 66 -8.82 1.56 -7.08
C ILE A 66 -8.44 1.07 -8.48
N ARG A 67 -8.82 1.81 -9.51
CA ARG A 67 -8.49 1.48 -10.91
C ARG A 67 -7.01 1.62 -11.19
N ALA A 68 -6.38 2.66 -10.64
CA ALA A 68 -4.94 2.84 -10.74
C ALA A 68 -4.18 1.66 -10.11
N MET A 69 -4.60 1.19 -8.94
CA MET A 69 -4.04 0.01 -8.29
C MET A 69 -4.16 -1.25 -9.16
N ASN A 70 -5.37 -1.55 -9.67
CA ASN A 70 -5.59 -2.71 -10.53
C ASN A 70 -4.73 -2.65 -11.80
N LEU A 71 -4.67 -1.49 -12.45
CA LEU A 71 -3.87 -1.29 -13.66
C LEU A 71 -2.40 -1.62 -13.41
N GLY A 72 -1.83 -1.15 -12.30
CA GLY A 72 -0.46 -1.46 -11.92
C GLY A 72 -0.24 -2.96 -11.70
N HIS A 73 -1.14 -3.62 -10.97
CA HIS A 73 -1.05 -5.06 -10.72
C HIS A 73 -1.16 -5.89 -12.01
N TYR A 74 -2.03 -5.52 -12.95
CA TYR A 74 -2.17 -6.22 -14.24
C TYR A 74 -0.91 -6.08 -15.10
N ASN A 75 -0.21 -4.95 -15.04
CA ASN A 75 1.01 -4.67 -15.79
C ASN A 75 2.30 -5.16 -15.10
N ALA A 76 2.22 -5.72 -13.89
CA ALA A 76 3.36 -6.32 -13.21
C ALA A 76 3.95 -7.49 -14.03
N SER A 77 5.26 -7.53 -14.21
CA SER A 77 5.95 -8.59 -14.98
C SER A 77 6.45 -9.74 -14.10
N ASN A 78 6.60 -9.52 -12.80
CA ASN A 78 7.06 -10.54 -11.86
C ASN A 78 5.90 -11.33 -11.24
N ASN A 79 6.21 -12.52 -10.73
CA ASN A 79 5.23 -13.39 -10.07
C ASN A 79 4.78 -12.88 -8.69
N LEU A 80 5.57 -12.02 -8.07
CA LEU A 80 5.24 -11.36 -6.81
C LEU A 80 4.99 -9.88 -7.06
N VAL A 81 3.87 -9.38 -6.55
CA VAL A 81 3.49 -7.97 -6.69
C VAL A 81 3.35 -7.35 -5.31
N PHE A 82 4.04 -6.23 -5.11
CA PHE A 82 3.99 -5.45 -3.87
C PHE A 82 3.24 -4.15 -4.11
N HIS A 83 2.15 -4.00 -3.41
CA HIS A 83 1.35 -2.78 -3.44
C HIS A 83 1.75 -1.86 -2.30
N VAL A 84 2.05 -0.60 -2.63
CA VAL A 84 2.42 0.45 -1.67
C VAL A 84 1.92 1.80 -2.16
N GLN A 85 1.55 2.68 -1.25
CA GLN A 85 1.13 4.05 -1.56
C GLN A 85 2.34 4.99 -1.64
N ASP A 86 2.19 6.10 -2.35
CA ASP A 86 3.25 7.08 -2.57
C ASP A 86 3.67 7.90 -1.33
N ASP A 87 2.91 7.80 -0.23
CA ASP A 87 3.22 8.38 1.08
C ASP A 87 3.96 7.43 2.03
N ASN A 88 4.55 6.36 1.50
CA ASN A 88 5.36 5.41 2.26
C ASN A 88 6.86 5.60 1.98
N VAL A 89 7.69 5.36 3.01
CA VAL A 89 9.15 5.29 2.91
C VAL A 89 9.62 3.87 3.13
N PHE A 90 10.40 3.36 2.20
CA PHE A 90 10.90 2.00 2.19
C PHE A 90 12.11 1.84 3.12
N PRO A 91 12.18 0.77 3.94
CA PRO A 91 13.38 0.44 4.70
C PRO A 91 14.49 -0.15 3.79
N LYS A 92 15.67 -0.39 4.35
CA LYS A 92 16.73 -1.12 3.65
C LYS A 92 16.37 -2.59 3.51
N ASP A 93 16.85 -3.20 2.41
CA ASP A 93 16.69 -4.63 2.11
C ASP A 93 15.21 -5.09 2.12
N TRP A 94 14.29 -4.15 1.84
CA TRP A 94 12.84 -4.39 1.89
C TRP A 94 12.42 -5.56 1.00
N ASP A 95 13.01 -5.70 -0.16
CA ASP A 95 12.66 -6.70 -1.17
C ASP A 95 13.01 -8.13 -0.72
N ILE A 96 14.23 -8.36 -0.24
CA ILE A 96 14.62 -9.69 0.27
C ILE A 96 13.89 -10.04 1.57
N ASN A 97 13.59 -9.07 2.41
CA ASN A 97 12.82 -9.26 3.64
C ASN A 97 11.37 -9.66 3.33
N LEU A 98 10.73 -9.00 2.36
CA LEU A 98 9.38 -9.35 1.91
C LEU A 98 9.36 -10.72 1.21
N GLU A 99 10.29 -10.95 0.26
CA GLU A 99 10.38 -12.20 -0.49
C GLU A 99 10.61 -13.40 0.46
N SER A 100 11.50 -13.25 1.46
CA SER A 100 11.75 -14.28 2.47
C SER A 100 10.59 -14.52 3.43
N SER A 101 9.63 -13.61 3.48
CA SER A 101 8.42 -13.73 4.30
C SER A 101 7.25 -14.35 3.54
N TYR A 102 7.31 -14.35 2.20
CA TYR A 102 6.25 -14.88 1.35
C TYR A 102 6.20 -16.41 1.39
N LYS A 103 4.98 -16.93 1.39
CA LYS A 103 4.68 -18.34 1.19
C LYS A 103 3.62 -18.49 0.08
N PRO A 104 3.65 -19.54 -0.73
CA PRO A 104 2.57 -19.80 -1.68
C PRO A 104 1.19 -19.76 -1.00
N ASN A 105 0.20 -19.21 -1.69
CA ASN A 105 -1.15 -19.00 -1.16
C ASN A 105 -1.17 -18.10 0.09
N SER A 106 -0.41 -17.01 0.07
CA SER A 106 -0.45 -16.01 1.16
C SER A 106 -0.44 -14.58 0.66
N VAL A 107 -0.97 -13.69 1.49
CA VAL A 107 -0.76 -12.24 1.42
C VAL A 107 0.17 -11.87 2.56
N VAL A 108 1.26 -11.16 2.28
CA VAL A 108 2.23 -10.71 3.28
C VAL A 108 2.12 -9.20 3.44
N THR A 109 1.56 -8.76 4.53
CA THR A 109 1.57 -7.34 4.90
C THR A 109 2.93 -6.96 5.48
N ALA A 110 3.54 -5.89 4.99
CA ALA A 110 4.66 -5.26 5.66
C ALA A 110 4.16 -4.45 6.87
N ASN A 111 4.86 -4.52 7.99
CA ASN A 111 4.46 -3.72 9.15
C ASN A 111 4.73 -2.23 8.91
N GLN A 112 4.09 -1.36 9.68
CA GLN A 112 4.21 0.09 9.52
C GLN A 112 4.70 0.77 10.80
N ILE A 113 5.39 1.90 10.58
CA ILE A 113 5.75 2.91 11.58
C ILE A 113 4.96 4.16 11.25
N GLU A 114 4.20 4.68 12.20
CA GLU A 114 3.38 5.88 12.02
C GLU A 114 3.73 6.96 13.04
N PRO A 115 3.65 8.26 12.66
CA PRO A 115 3.97 9.37 13.57
C PRO A 115 2.89 9.64 14.62
N THR A 116 1.73 9.04 14.49
CA THR A 116 0.55 9.26 15.35
C THR A 116 -0.06 7.94 15.80
N PRO A 117 -0.80 7.93 16.92
CA PRO A 117 -1.55 6.75 17.33
C PRO A 117 -2.47 6.23 16.21
N SER A 118 -2.40 4.94 15.96
CA SER A 118 -3.18 4.21 14.97
C SER A 118 -4.24 3.34 15.65
N MET A 119 -5.33 3.02 14.92
CA MET A 119 -6.28 1.99 15.36
C MET A 119 -5.67 0.58 15.27
N PHE A 120 -4.56 0.43 14.54
CA PHE A 120 -3.89 -0.86 14.34
C PHE A 120 -2.85 -1.08 15.43
N LYS A 121 -3.12 -2.00 16.37
CA LYS A 121 -2.23 -2.34 17.49
C LYS A 121 -0.86 -2.88 17.07
N GLN A 122 -0.75 -3.39 15.85
CA GLN A 122 0.48 -3.95 15.28
C GLN A 122 1.46 -2.88 14.81
N PHE A 123 0.97 -1.67 14.54
CA PHE A 123 1.81 -0.59 14.06
C PHE A 123 2.71 -0.04 15.17
N ILE A 124 3.90 0.36 14.78
CA ILE A 124 4.86 1.00 15.66
C ILE A 124 4.59 2.50 15.64
N ILE A 125 4.31 3.07 16.80
CA ILE A 125 4.05 4.50 16.90
C ILE A 125 5.36 5.19 17.25
N GLN A 126 5.94 5.84 16.24
CA GLN A 126 7.18 6.59 16.35
C GLN A 126 7.18 7.77 15.39
N ASN A 127 7.26 8.96 15.92
CA ASN A 127 7.35 10.16 15.09
C ASN A 127 8.82 10.39 14.67
N LEU A 128 9.12 10.04 13.41
CA LEU A 128 10.41 10.30 12.75
C LEU A 128 10.36 11.52 11.82
N GLY A 129 9.22 12.22 11.79
CA GLY A 129 8.97 13.39 10.95
C GLY A 129 7.59 13.33 10.29
N ARG A 130 6.96 14.49 10.14
CA ARG A 130 5.64 14.62 9.47
C ARG A 130 5.72 15.40 8.17
N ASP A 131 6.83 16.06 7.93
CA ASP A 131 7.09 16.83 6.73
C ASP A 131 7.98 16.01 5.79
N VAL A 132 7.41 15.66 4.64
CA VAL A 132 8.08 14.87 3.61
C VAL A 132 9.38 15.52 3.12
N LYS A 133 9.42 16.87 3.05
CA LYS A 133 10.57 17.63 2.54
C LYS A 133 11.79 17.57 3.46
N THR A 134 11.55 17.42 4.75
CA THR A 134 12.60 17.43 5.78
C THR A 134 12.84 16.05 6.39
N PHE A 135 12.22 15.01 5.83
CA PHE A 135 12.32 13.65 6.37
C PHE A 135 13.74 13.08 6.25
N ASP A 136 14.30 12.64 7.38
CA ASP A 136 15.63 12.03 7.45
C ASP A 136 15.54 10.52 7.14
N ILE A 137 15.77 10.17 5.86
CA ILE A 137 15.79 8.76 5.43
C ILE A 137 16.84 7.94 6.17
N LYS A 138 18.04 8.51 6.43
CA LYS A 138 19.12 7.76 7.12
C LYS A 138 18.75 7.47 8.56
N GLY A 139 18.25 8.46 9.28
CA GLY A 139 17.73 8.28 10.63
C GLY A 139 16.60 7.26 10.70
N PHE A 140 15.70 7.24 9.69
CA PHE A 140 14.67 6.22 9.57
C PHE A 140 15.27 4.82 9.37
N TRP A 141 16.24 4.64 8.46
CA TRP A 141 16.88 3.35 8.22
C TRP A 141 17.62 2.82 9.45
N ASP A 142 18.33 3.70 10.18
CA ASP A 142 19.02 3.32 11.42
C ASP A 142 18.03 2.92 12.50
N PHE A 143 16.92 3.66 12.65
CA PHE A 143 15.85 3.31 13.59
C PHE A 143 15.20 1.99 13.20
N GLU A 144 14.77 1.84 11.96
CA GLU A 144 14.10 0.62 11.47
C GLU A 144 14.97 -0.62 11.69
N LYS A 145 16.26 -0.54 11.34
CA LYS A 145 17.22 -1.62 11.59
C LYS A 145 17.31 -2.01 13.06
N SER A 146 17.15 -1.05 13.97
CA SER A 146 17.22 -1.31 15.42
C SER A 146 15.99 -2.03 15.97
N ILE A 147 14.85 -1.94 15.29
CA ILE A 147 13.57 -2.50 15.75
C ILE A 147 13.08 -3.68 14.93
N ALA A 148 13.62 -3.89 13.74
CA ALA A 148 13.24 -4.98 12.85
C ALA A 148 13.41 -6.34 13.53
N LYS A 149 12.42 -7.23 13.36
CA LYS A 149 12.41 -8.56 13.96
C LYS A 149 12.32 -9.61 12.88
N ASN A 150 13.09 -10.67 12.96
CA ASN A 150 13.03 -11.80 12.03
C ASN A 150 11.82 -12.70 12.32
N THR A 151 10.61 -12.11 12.34
CA THR A 151 9.35 -12.81 12.61
C THR A 151 8.31 -12.52 11.55
N VAL A 152 7.45 -13.51 11.32
CA VAL A 152 6.27 -13.43 10.46
C VAL A 152 5.12 -14.08 11.23
N ASP A 153 4.07 -13.31 11.49
CA ASP A 153 2.90 -13.76 12.23
C ASP A 153 1.70 -13.96 11.29
N GLU A 154 0.85 -14.92 11.59
CA GLU A 154 -0.45 -15.04 10.93
C GLU A 154 -1.42 -14.06 11.60
N CYS A 155 -1.75 -12.98 10.90
CA CYS A 155 -2.60 -11.93 11.42
C CYS A 155 -3.32 -11.14 10.31
N GLY A 156 -4.12 -10.14 10.69
CA GLY A 156 -4.87 -9.31 9.74
C GLY A 156 -3.97 -8.51 8.79
N SER A 157 -4.48 -8.26 7.60
CA SER A 157 -3.77 -7.57 6.53
C SER A 157 -4.13 -6.09 6.43
N THR A 158 -3.16 -5.30 5.98
CA THR A 158 -3.27 -3.87 5.68
C THR A 158 -2.39 -3.54 4.48
N PHE A 159 -2.42 -2.32 3.98
CA PHE A 159 -1.35 -1.79 3.14
C PHE A 159 -0.09 -1.51 3.98
N PRO A 160 1.12 -1.58 3.39
CA PRO A 160 1.44 -2.16 2.09
C PRO A 160 1.47 -3.70 2.16
N PHE A 161 1.26 -4.38 1.03
CA PHE A 161 1.22 -5.84 1.01
C PHE A 161 1.85 -6.46 -0.25
N LEU A 162 2.40 -7.67 -0.09
CA LEU A 162 2.93 -8.53 -1.13
C LEU A 162 1.96 -9.70 -1.38
N ILE A 163 1.69 -10.00 -2.64
CA ILE A 163 0.83 -11.11 -3.06
C ILE A 163 1.38 -11.77 -4.33
N GLY A 164 1.10 -13.05 -4.52
CA GLY A 164 1.32 -13.69 -5.81
C GLY A 164 0.43 -13.07 -6.90
N LYS A 165 1.00 -12.73 -8.08
CA LYS A 165 0.21 -12.16 -9.19
C LYS A 165 -0.95 -13.07 -9.59
N SER A 166 -0.72 -14.38 -9.64
CA SER A 166 -1.77 -15.36 -9.93
C SER A 166 -2.89 -15.35 -8.89
N ASP A 167 -2.54 -15.19 -7.60
CA ASP A 167 -3.52 -15.12 -6.53
C ASP A 167 -4.33 -13.81 -6.59
N TYR A 168 -3.66 -12.68 -6.89
CA TYR A 168 -4.34 -11.40 -7.12
C TYR A 168 -5.38 -11.49 -8.23
N LEU A 169 -5.00 -12.08 -9.37
CA LEU A 169 -5.89 -12.29 -10.51
C LEU A 169 -7.04 -13.25 -10.17
N LYS A 170 -6.75 -14.33 -9.45
CA LYS A 170 -7.75 -15.33 -9.03
C LYS A 170 -8.83 -14.74 -8.11
N VAL A 171 -8.47 -13.84 -7.19
CA VAL A 171 -9.44 -13.16 -6.33
C VAL A 171 -10.15 -11.99 -7.01
N GLY A 172 -9.74 -11.64 -8.25
CA GLY A 172 -10.36 -10.60 -9.06
C GLY A 172 -9.94 -9.17 -8.72
N GLY A 173 -8.78 -8.98 -8.08
CA GLY A 173 -8.26 -7.66 -7.72
C GLY A 173 -9.18 -6.87 -6.79
N PHE A 174 -9.03 -5.55 -6.81
CA PHE A 174 -9.97 -4.64 -6.11
C PHE A 174 -11.23 -4.41 -6.94
N ASP A 175 -12.37 -4.26 -6.29
CA ASP A 175 -13.64 -3.99 -6.98
C ASP A 175 -13.74 -2.51 -7.38
N GLU A 176 -13.74 -2.25 -8.69
CA GLU A 176 -13.76 -0.91 -9.27
C GLU A 176 -15.13 -0.21 -9.19
N ASN A 177 -16.16 -0.90 -8.72
CA ASN A 177 -17.50 -0.31 -8.58
C ASN A 177 -17.70 0.41 -7.23
N TYR A 178 -16.73 0.34 -6.32
CA TYR A 178 -16.78 1.13 -5.10
C TYR A 178 -16.79 2.63 -5.41
N PRO A 179 -17.71 3.40 -4.79
CA PRO A 179 -17.83 4.85 -5.05
C PRO A 179 -16.68 5.68 -4.45
N GLY A 180 -15.75 5.04 -3.76
CA GLY A 180 -14.58 5.67 -3.15
C GLY A 180 -13.59 4.65 -2.60
N PRO A 181 -12.49 5.08 -1.99
CA PRO A 181 -11.41 4.18 -1.57
C PRO A 181 -11.65 3.49 -0.23
N TRP A 182 -12.75 3.79 0.46
CA TRP A 182 -13.04 3.22 1.78
C TRP A 182 -13.59 1.80 1.66
N VAL A 183 -13.25 0.94 2.59
CA VAL A 183 -13.74 -0.45 2.71
C VAL A 183 -13.29 -1.39 1.59
N VAL A 184 -12.76 -0.86 0.50
CA VAL A 184 -12.32 -1.65 -0.66
C VAL A 184 -11.17 -2.60 -0.33
N ASP A 185 -10.27 -2.17 0.54
CA ASP A 185 -9.18 -2.98 1.08
C ASP A 185 -9.70 -4.09 2.00
N TRP A 186 -10.71 -3.79 2.81
CA TRP A 186 -11.37 -4.79 3.66
C TRP A 186 -12.02 -5.89 2.82
N GLU A 187 -12.73 -5.50 1.76
CA GLU A 187 -13.32 -6.47 0.84
C GLU A 187 -12.24 -7.30 0.15
N PHE A 188 -11.18 -6.66 -0.33
CA PHE A 188 -10.09 -7.35 -1.01
C PHE A 188 -9.46 -8.42 -0.10
N PHE A 189 -9.10 -8.07 1.12
CA PHE A 189 -8.52 -9.04 2.06
C PHE A 189 -9.54 -10.10 2.51
N MET A 190 -10.83 -9.76 2.60
CA MET A 190 -11.88 -10.74 2.83
C MET A 190 -11.96 -11.74 1.67
N LYS A 191 -11.94 -11.27 0.41
CA LYS A 191 -11.90 -12.16 -0.77
C LYS A 191 -10.68 -13.06 -0.77
N CYS A 192 -9.51 -12.52 -0.42
CA CYS A 192 -8.28 -13.30 -0.27
C CYS A 192 -8.47 -14.43 0.74
N LYS A 193 -8.99 -14.14 1.92
CA LYS A 193 -9.24 -15.12 2.98
C LYS A 193 -10.28 -16.17 2.56
N LEU A 194 -11.38 -15.77 1.96
CA LEU A 194 -12.41 -16.68 1.42
C LEU A 194 -11.86 -17.57 0.31
N SER A 195 -10.86 -17.11 -0.44
CA SER A 195 -10.15 -17.91 -1.46
C SER A 195 -9.07 -18.83 -0.89
N GLY A 196 -8.92 -18.89 0.44
CA GLY A 196 -7.98 -19.77 1.13
C GLY A 196 -6.57 -19.23 1.27
N LEU A 197 -6.33 -17.93 0.99
CA LEU A 197 -5.01 -17.34 1.22
C LEU A 197 -4.81 -17.07 2.72
N LYS A 198 -3.59 -17.33 3.18
CA LYS A 198 -3.17 -16.99 4.55
C LYS A 198 -2.80 -15.51 4.63
N MET A 199 -3.25 -14.85 5.68
CA MET A 199 -2.89 -13.46 5.98
C MET A 199 -1.67 -13.45 6.90
N LEU A 200 -0.54 -13.03 6.39
CA LEU A 200 0.74 -12.96 7.09
C LEU A 200 1.16 -11.50 7.29
N ARG A 201 1.82 -11.21 8.39
CA ARG A 201 2.47 -9.91 8.64
C ARG A 201 3.94 -10.13 8.93
N THR A 202 4.80 -9.43 8.22
CA THR A 202 6.25 -9.46 8.48
C THR A 202 6.69 -8.26 9.30
N TYR A 203 7.55 -8.50 10.28
CA TYR A 203 8.25 -7.48 11.07
C TYR A 203 9.73 -7.35 10.68
N LYS A 204 10.13 -8.05 9.60
CA LYS A 204 11.48 -7.95 9.02
C LYS A 204 11.69 -6.64 8.27
N SER A 205 10.59 -5.97 7.90
CA SER A 205 10.58 -4.77 7.09
C SER A 205 9.42 -3.89 7.54
N ASN A 206 9.72 -2.75 8.15
CA ASN A 206 8.74 -1.83 8.68
C ASN A 206 8.77 -0.53 7.86
N PHE A 207 7.71 -0.24 7.14
CA PHE A 207 7.60 0.93 6.27
C PHE A 207 7.15 2.15 7.08
N TYR A 208 7.74 3.32 6.83
CA TYR A 208 7.22 4.55 7.41
C TYR A 208 6.05 5.07 6.58
N HIS A 209 4.95 5.45 7.23
CA HIS A 209 3.75 5.93 6.59
C HIS A 209 3.39 7.32 7.14
N PHE A 210 3.31 8.33 6.26
CA PHE A 210 3.03 9.71 6.65
C PHE A 210 1.59 9.95 7.10
N VAL A 211 0.69 9.06 6.85
CA VAL A 211 -0.75 9.10 7.22
C VAL A 211 -1.50 10.25 6.58
N SER A 212 -2.27 9.96 5.54
CA SER A 212 -3.31 10.85 5.01
C SER A 212 -2.81 12.19 4.43
N LEU A 213 -1.67 12.22 3.75
CA LEU A 213 -1.16 13.46 3.13
C LEU A 213 -2.16 14.07 2.12
N GLY A 214 -2.91 13.24 1.39
CA GLY A 214 -3.80 13.72 0.31
C GLY A 214 -5.31 13.66 0.59
N THR A 215 -5.78 12.95 1.63
CA THR A 215 -7.20 12.58 1.74
C THR A 215 -8.00 13.30 2.84
N ARG A 216 -7.34 13.84 3.86
CA ARG A 216 -8.02 14.42 5.05
C ARG A 216 -7.76 15.92 5.20
N THR A 217 -8.05 16.70 4.15
CA THR A 217 -8.06 18.15 4.28
C THR A 217 -9.40 18.62 4.86
N PRO A 218 -9.43 19.72 5.65
CA PRO A 218 -10.67 20.23 6.25
C PRO A 218 -11.79 20.47 5.24
N GLU A 219 -11.46 20.89 4.02
CA GLU A 219 -12.44 21.20 2.96
C GLU A 219 -13.11 19.95 2.39
N LYS A 220 -12.49 18.77 2.53
CA LYS A 220 -13.01 17.50 2.00
C LYS A 220 -13.73 16.64 3.04
N VAL A 221 -13.79 17.06 4.29
CA VAL A 221 -14.30 16.22 5.39
C VAL A 221 -15.73 15.75 5.14
N GLU A 222 -16.61 16.65 4.74
CA GLU A 222 -18.04 16.30 4.54
C GLU A 222 -18.24 15.46 3.27
N GLU A 223 -17.58 15.81 2.18
CA GLU A 223 -17.61 15.01 0.94
C GLU A 223 -17.07 13.60 1.19
N ASN A 224 -15.98 13.48 1.94
CA ASN A 224 -15.39 12.21 2.28
C ASN A 224 -16.30 11.35 3.15
N LYS A 225 -17.01 11.92 4.12
CA LYS A 225 -18.00 11.19 4.94
C LYS A 225 -19.11 10.59 4.09
N ILE A 226 -19.64 11.36 3.12
CA ILE A 226 -20.68 10.87 2.21
C ILE A 226 -20.13 9.72 1.36
N LYS A 227 -18.94 9.87 0.79
CA LYS A 227 -18.30 8.82 -0.02
C LYS A 227 -18.01 7.58 0.82
N GLU A 228 -17.52 7.75 2.03
CA GLU A 228 -17.28 6.65 2.97
C GLU A 228 -18.58 5.89 3.28
N GLN A 229 -19.65 6.60 3.61
CA GLN A 229 -20.98 6.01 3.86
C GLN A 229 -21.46 5.22 2.63
N ASN A 230 -21.35 5.78 1.43
CA ASN A 230 -21.72 5.10 0.19
C ASN A 230 -20.90 3.82 -0.04
N CYS A 231 -19.63 3.80 0.35
CA CYS A 231 -18.79 2.60 0.27
C CYS A 231 -19.28 1.50 1.23
N PHE A 232 -19.68 1.86 2.46
CA PHE A 232 -20.27 0.91 3.41
C PHE A 232 -21.61 0.36 2.91
N GLU A 233 -22.45 1.21 2.33
CA GLU A 233 -23.73 0.79 1.74
C GLU A 233 -23.54 -0.13 0.55
N TYR A 234 -22.57 0.16 -0.33
CA TYR A 234 -22.24 -0.72 -1.45
C TYR A 234 -21.71 -2.09 -0.95
N PHE A 235 -20.88 -2.10 0.07
CA PHE A 235 -20.43 -3.34 0.70
C PHE A 235 -21.63 -4.15 1.23
N ALA A 236 -22.54 -3.50 1.96
CA ALA A 236 -23.73 -4.15 2.51
C ALA A 236 -24.67 -4.69 1.41
N TYR A 237 -24.86 -3.94 0.32
CA TYR A 237 -25.61 -4.36 -0.83
C TYR A 237 -25.01 -5.63 -1.47
N LYS A 238 -23.69 -5.65 -1.64
CA LYS A 238 -22.96 -6.74 -2.29
C LYS A 238 -22.92 -8.02 -1.44
N TRP A 239 -22.72 -7.88 -0.14
CA TRP A 239 -22.45 -8.97 0.80
C TRP A 239 -23.62 -9.32 1.73
N GLY A 240 -24.72 -8.61 1.64
CA GLY A 240 -25.92 -8.81 2.46
C GLY A 240 -25.82 -8.33 3.91
N SER A 241 -24.69 -7.72 4.29
CA SER A 241 -24.48 -7.14 5.63
C SER A 241 -23.36 -6.11 5.62
N TYR A 242 -23.43 -5.15 6.55
CA TYR A 242 -22.28 -4.29 6.82
C TYR A 242 -21.09 -5.11 7.35
N PRO A 243 -19.84 -4.67 7.08
CA PRO A 243 -18.69 -5.36 7.64
C PRO A 243 -18.75 -5.28 9.17
N LYS A 244 -18.88 -6.44 9.81
CA LYS A 244 -19.02 -6.55 11.28
C LYS A 244 -17.69 -6.37 11.99
N HIS A 245 -16.59 -6.72 11.32
CA HIS A 245 -15.24 -6.67 11.88
C HIS A 245 -14.29 -6.11 10.86
N ASN A 246 -13.39 -5.26 11.30
CA ASN A 246 -12.30 -4.79 10.50
C ASN A 246 -11.33 -5.97 10.23
N PRO A 247 -11.16 -6.44 8.97
CA PRO A 247 -10.27 -7.56 8.66
C PRO A 247 -8.80 -7.25 8.96
N HIS A 248 -8.47 -6.00 9.23
CA HIS A 248 -7.16 -5.57 9.71
C HIS A 248 -6.90 -5.95 11.17
N ASN A 249 -7.93 -6.27 11.95
CA ASN A 249 -7.78 -6.77 13.30
C ASN A 249 -7.69 -8.28 13.31
N ASN A 250 -6.83 -8.83 14.18
CA ASN A 250 -6.62 -10.27 14.38
C ASN A 250 -7.83 -11.03 14.93
N GLU A 251 -9.00 -10.47 14.90
CA GLU A 251 -10.14 -11.11 15.46
C GLU A 251 -10.56 -12.30 14.60
N LYS A 252 -10.64 -13.46 15.27
CA LYS A 252 -10.95 -14.78 14.73
C LYS A 252 -12.34 -14.93 14.12
N SER A 253 -12.91 -13.85 13.58
CA SER A 253 -14.30 -13.82 13.14
C SER A 253 -14.44 -13.33 11.70
N LEU A 254 -14.44 -14.28 10.83
CA LEU A 254 -15.42 -14.43 9.78
C LEU A 254 -16.15 -15.72 10.01
#